data_19d7d935d411a526d19960e8fb7bd3e5
#
_entry.id   19d7d935d411a526d19960e8fb7bd3e5
#
_cell.length_a   1.000
_cell.length_b   1.000
_cell.length_c   1.000
_cell.angle_alpha   90.00
_cell.angle_beta   90.00
_cell.angle_gamma   90.00
#
_symmetry.space_group_name_H-M   'P 1'
#
loop_
_entity.id
_entity.type
_entity.pdbx_description
1 polymer ?
#
loop_
_entity_poly.entity_id
_entity_poly.type
_entity_poly.pdbx_seq_one_letter_code
_entity_poly.pdbx_strand_id
1 'polypeptide(L)'
;MLTSFSWAQEDVSGVSEEALTITDESTEKSVPSAEDKEVQADAVTSSSYVMVRPKEEMSFIQRLCMALAIVVLQALLIWLIWYLFKWLNRKLVTSSKDKIKPLTIKNFKVLSAKQIVRIIAVFLLILKYLITAVQLFLTIPIIFSFFSATKNLASTLFGYIWNPVKNIALGAVRYIPNLFTIIIIVLVTRYVLRALKFFADHIDKGKLVIPHFYADWAMPTLKILQVLLWAFTVAVVYPYLPGSDSRAFQGVSVFVGVIFSLGSSTAIGNLVAGLVITYMRPFKIGDRVQIKEITGFVVEKNMMVVRLKTHKNEYVTFPNLMILSSNIINYNTSSDEDEEGLIIFAEVTFGYSTPWQTVHDILINAALATEHVEKTPKPFVLQTKLDDFYACYQINCYTKDVSRIPRIYAMLYENIQTGFHEAGLDMTAAHYRIITSNKDS
;
A
#
# COMPACT_ATOMS: atom_id res chain seq x y z
N MET A 1 -28.90 31.07 -3.31
CA MET A 1 -29.60 31.04 -2.02
C MET A 1 -28.58 30.74 -0.95
N LEU A 2 -28.22 31.78 -0.24
CA LEU A 2 -27.28 31.82 0.89
C LEU A 2 -28.00 31.35 2.15
N THR A 3 -27.40 30.47 2.94
CA THR A 3 -27.59 30.41 4.39
C THR A 3 -26.29 30.06 5.07
N SER A 4 -25.76 31.10 5.65
CA SER A 4 -24.72 31.17 6.67
C SER A 4 -25.16 30.47 7.96
N PHE A 5 -24.25 29.66 8.57
CA PHE A 5 -24.34 29.34 10.00
C PHE A 5 -23.06 29.78 10.70
N SER A 6 -23.24 30.86 11.47
CA SER A 6 -22.37 31.41 12.48
C SER A 6 -22.56 30.62 13.76
N TRP A 7 -21.48 30.23 14.45
CA TRP A 7 -21.52 29.92 15.89
C TRP A 7 -20.52 30.76 16.63
N ALA A 8 -21.08 31.35 17.70
CA ALA A 8 -20.56 32.40 18.54
C ALA A 8 -19.42 31.92 19.45
N GLN A 9 -18.52 32.88 19.72
CA GLN A 9 -17.66 32.93 20.90
C GLN A 9 -18.54 33.11 22.14
N GLU A 10 -18.25 32.37 23.20
CA GLU A 10 -18.61 32.75 24.55
C GLU A 10 -17.33 32.78 25.40
N ASP A 11 -17.01 34.04 25.78
CA ASP A 11 -16.17 34.43 26.90
C ASP A 11 -16.85 34.02 28.20
N VAL A 12 -16.12 33.41 29.12
CA VAL A 12 -16.41 33.50 30.55
C VAL A 12 -15.11 33.72 31.31
N SER A 13 -14.89 34.97 31.67
CA SER A 13 -14.08 35.43 32.79
C SER A 13 -14.80 35.14 34.10
N GLY A 14 -14.10 34.60 35.08
CA GLY A 14 -14.62 34.37 36.42
C GLY A 14 -13.51 34.20 37.42
N VAL A 15 -13.08 35.32 37.97
CA VAL A 15 -12.22 35.45 39.16
C VAL A 15 -13.00 35.03 40.40
N SER A 16 -12.38 34.25 41.30
CA SER A 16 -12.62 34.42 42.75
C SER A 16 -11.42 33.93 43.54
N GLU A 17 -10.80 34.90 44.21
CA GLU A 17 -9.97 34.78 45.40
C GLU A 17 -10.81 34.28 46.59
N GLU A 18 -10.23 33.38 47.36
CA GLU A 18 -10.45 33.22 48.83
C GLU A 18 -9.24 32.48 49.38
N ALA A 19 -8.33 33.19 50.04
CA ALA A 19 -8.27 33.61 51.44
C ALA A 19 -7.86 32.47 52.40
N LEU A 20 -6.62 32.61 52.84
CA LEU A 20 -6.00 32.34 54.15
C LEU A 20 -6.85 31.62 55.19
N THR A 21 -6.28 30.53 55.76
CA THR A 21 -6.29 30.29 57.19
C THR A 21 -4.97 29.68 57.65
N ILE A 22 -4.28 30.48 58.45
CA ILE A 22 -3.14 30.14 59.30
C ILE A 22 -3.69 29.33 60.48
N THR A 23 -3.14 28.16 60.77
CA THR A 23 -3.16 27.60 62.11
C THR A 23 -1.73 27.22 62.51
N ASP A 24 -1.31 28.03 63.47
CA ASP A 24 -0.12 27.91 64.28
C ASP A 24 -0.33 26.77 65.25
N GLU A 25 0.57 25.79 65.29
CA GLU A 25 0.66 24.85 66.38
C GLU A 25 2.12 24.66 66.76
N SER A 26 2.47 25.37 67.78
CA SER A 26 3.68 25.31 68.58
C SER A 26 3.89 23.94 69.17
N THR A 27 5.00 23.27 68.87
CA THR A 27 5.47 22.11 69.62
C THR A 27 6.79 22.47 70.30
N GLU A 28 6.71 22.50 71.60
CA GLU A 28 7.70 22.69 72.63
C GLU A 28 9.01 21.95 72.38
N LYS A 29 10.15 22.65 72.43
CA LYS A 29 11.49 22.08 72.60
C LYS A 29 11.66 21.69 74.03
N SER A 30 11.65 20.41 74.32
CA SER A 30 12.21 19.86 75.59
C SER A 30 13.74 19.85 75.53
N VAL A 31 14.34 20.54 76.48
CA VAL A 31 15.77 20.59 76.74
C VAL A 31 16.18 19.31 77.41
N PRO A 32 17.21 18.53 76.91
CA PRO A 32 17.68 17.36 77.59
C PRO A 32 18.49 17.73 78.84
N SER A 33 18.20 16.98 79.92
CA SER A 33 18.86 17.08 81.22
C SER A 33 20.30 16.69 81.20
N ALA A 34 21.11 17.23 82.15
CA ALA A 34 22.56 17.11 82.24
C ALA A 34 23.11 15.69 82.43
N GLU A 35 22.30 14.69 82.66
CA GLU A 35 22.72 13.31 82.84
C GLU A 35 23.01 12.54 81.55
N ASP A 36 22.50 12.97 80.36
CA ASP A 36 22.76 12.32 79.11
C ASP A 36 24.12 12.71 78.45
N LYS A 37 24.88 13.60 79.06
CA LYS A 37 26.20 14.00 78.53
C LYS A 37 27.37 13.15 79.01
N GLU A 38 27.22 12.39 80.07
CA GLU A 38 28.32 11.55 80.58
C GLU A 38 28.40 10.18 79.96
N VAL A 39 27.32 9.65 79.38
CA VAL A 39 27.29 8.34 78.71
C VAL A 39 27.79 8.41 77.25
N GLN A 40 27.84 9.62 76.66
CA GLN A 40 28.38 9.81 75.32
C GLN A 40 29.91 10.13 75.26
N ALA A 41 30.53 10.43 76.35
CA ALA A 41 31.97 10.72 76.42
C ALA A 41 32.85 9.45 76.44
N ASP A 42 32.36 8.34 76.97
CA ASP A 42 33.12 7.10 77.06
C ASP A 42 33.02 6.20 75.79
N ALA A 43 32.11 6.49 74.86
CA ALA A 43 31.97 5.76 73.59
C ALA A 43 32.88 6.29 72.45
N VAL A 44 33.55 7.43 72.63
CA VAL A 44 34.38 8.07 71.61
C VAL A 44 35.86 7.71 71.68
N THR A 45 36.34 6.99 72.76
CA THR A 45 37.76 6.72 72.96
C THR A 45 38.21 5.30 72.52
N SER A 46 37.36 4.49 71.89
CA SER A 46 37.77 3.21 71.28
C SER A 46 37.60 3.15 69.75
N SER A 47 37.73 4.28 69.08
CA SER A 47 37.88 4.26 67.63
C SER A 47 39.32 3.83 67.29
N SER A 48 39.48 2.54 67.06
CA SER A 48 40.66 1.97 66.43
C SER A 48 41.08 2.82 65.23
N TYR A 49 42.19 3.48 65.33
CA TYR A 49 42.87 4.09 64.21
C TYR A 49 43.18 3.01 63.17
N VAL A 50 42.27 2.78 62.24
CA VAL A 50 42.62 2.12 61.00
C VAL A 50 43.62 3.01 60.35
N MET A 51 44.92 2.71 60.48
CA MET A 51 45.96 3.31 59.69
C MET A 51 45.65 3.04 58.24
N VAL A 52 44.95 4.02 57.61
CA VAL A 52 44.91 4.09 56.17
C VAL A 52 46.36 4.31 55.72
N ARG A 53 47.03 3.22 55.35
CA ARG A 53 48.34 3.34 54.71
C ARG A 53 48.22 4.42 53.62
N PRO A 54 49.10 5.44 53.62
CA PRO A 54 49.12 6.43 52.57
C PRO A 54 49.32 5.65 51.26
N LYS A 55 48.37 5.77 50.35
CA LYS A 55 48.48 5.21 49.02
C LYS A 55 49.80 5.78 48.45
N GLU A 56 50.83 4.92 48.30
CA GLU A 56 52.12 5.33 47.76
C GLU A 56 51.86 6.11 46.48
N GLU A 57 52.11 7.43 46.57
CA GLU A 57 51.96 8.28 45.41
C GLU A 57 53.10 7.91 44.46
N MET A 58 52.73 7.30 43.32
CA MET A 58 53.69 6.92 42.30
C MET A 58 54.62 8.11 41.96
N SER A 59 55.95 7.87 41.96
CA SER A 59 56.94 8.87 41.57
C SER A 59 56.63 9.41 40.15
N PHE A 60 56.92 10.67 39.89
CA PHE A 60 56.77 11.28 38.57
C PHE A 60 57.43 10.43 37.47
N ILE A 61 58.56 9.82 37.73
CA ILE A 61 59.33 8.93 36.82
C ILE A 61 58.45 7.66 36.50
N GLN A 62 57.82 7.06 37.52
CA GLN A 62 56.95 5.89 37.31
C GLN A 62 55.72 6.24 36.47
N ARG A 63 55.10 7.42 36.68
CA ARG A 63 53.96 7.90 35.87
C ARG A 63 54.39 8.14 34.42
N LEU A 64 55.59 8.71 34.20
CA LEU A 64 56.16 8.93 32.87
C LEU A 64 56.44 7.61 32.14
N CYS A 65 57.06 6.64 32.86
CA CYS A 65 57.31 5.31 32.29
C CYS A 65 56.03 4.58 31.91
N MET A 66 54.99 4.67 32.73
CA MET A 66 53.69 4.06 32.39
C MET A 66 53.03 4.74 31.21
N ALA A 67 53.03 6.06 31.12
CA ALA A 67 52.52 6.79 29.96
C ALA A 67 53.25 6.39 28.68
N LEU A 68 54.58 6.27 28.75
CA LEU A 68 55.42 5.84 27.62
C LEU A 68 55.10 4.40 27.18
N ALA A 69 54.94 3.50 28.17
CA ALA A 69 54.57 2.11 27.91
C ALA A 69 53.18 2.01 27.21
N ILE A 70 52.23 2.85 27.60
CA ILE A 70 50.92 2.91 26.95
C ILE A 70 51.02 3.43 25.52
N VAL A 71 51.87 4.44 25.25
CA VAL A 71 52.11 4.96 23.89
C VAL A 71 52.71 3.86 22.99
N VAL A 72 53.68 3.10 23.54
CA VAL A 72 54.32 2.00 22.79
C VAL A 72 53.29 0.89 22.52
N LEU A 73 52.48 0.51 23.52
CA LEU A 73 51.43 -0.47 23.37
C LEU A 73 50.38 0.00 22.32
N GLN A 74 50.04 1.29 22.36
CA GLN A 74 49.10 1.90 21.40
C GLN A 74 49.66 1.82 19.96
N ALA A 75 50.92 2.16 19.76
CA ALA A 75 51.56 2.04 18.44
C ALA A 75 51.53 0.59 17.92
N LEU A 76 51.77 -0.36 18.82
CA LEU A 76 51.72 -1.79 18.50
C LEU A 76 50.31 -2.25 18.12
N LEU A 77 49.30 -1.78 18.85
CA LEU A 77 47.89 -2.06 18.56
C LEU A 77 47.47 -1.46 17.20
N ILE A 78 47.88 -0.21 16.91
CA ILE A 78 47.62 0.41 15.61
C ILE A 78 48.25 -0.40 14.48
N TRP A 79 49.55 -0.80 14.68
CA TRP A 79 50.23 -1.63 13.72
C TRP A 79 49.52 -2.98 13.50
N LEU A 80 49.08 -3.62 14.58
CA LEU A 80 48.34 -4.90 14.54
C LEU A 80 47.01 -4.75 13.76
N ILE A 81 46.26 -3.68 14.03
CA ILE A 81 44.98 -3.39 13.31
C ILE A 81 45.30 -3.20 11.82
N TRP A 82 46.31 -2.38 11.48
CA TRP A 82 46.65 -2.15 10.09
C TRP A 82 47.15 -3.41 9.39
N TYR A 83 47.88 -4.28 10.08
CA TYR A 83 48.31 -5.59 9.58
C TYR A 83 47.10 -6.50 9.33
N LEU A 84 46.17 -6.58 10.30
CA LEU A 84 44.96 -7.40 10.19
C LEU A 84 44.08 -6.96 9.02
N PHE A 85 43.84 -5.66 8.89
CA PHE A 85 43.03 -5.12 7.78
C PHE A 85 43.73 -5.31 6.42
N LYS A 86 45.04 -5.21 6.36
CA LYS A 86 45.82 -5.50 5.16
C LYS A 86 45.73 -6.98 4.78
N TRP A 87 45.81 -7.87 5.76
CA TRP A 87 45.64 -9.31 5.56
C TRP A 87 44.22 -9.65 5.09
N LEU A 88 43.20 -9.07 5.75
CA LEU A 88 41.77 -9.27 5.41
C LEU A 88 41.48 -8.78 3.98
N ASN A 89 41.99 -7.62 3.61
CA ASN A 89 41.81 -7.05 2.28
C ASN A 89 42.47 -7.92 1.20
N ARG A 90 43.68 -8.43 1.47
CA ARG A 90 44.38 -9.38 0.58
C ARG A 90 43.57 -10.65 0.41
N LYS A 91 43.08 -11.24 1.52
CA LYS A 91 42.24 -12.45 1.49
C LYS A 91 40.94 -12.26 0.73
N LEU A 92 40.30 -11.10 0.86
CA LEU A 92 39.10 -10.71 0.14
C LEU A 92 39.34 -10.64 -1.37
N VAL A 93 40.41 -9.96 -1.79
CA VAL A 93 40.79 -9.83 -3.20
C VAL A 93 41.16 -11.18 -3.82
N THR A 94 41.87 -12.04 -3.08
CA THR A 94 42.27 -13.38 -3.57
C THR A 94 41.10 -14.34 -3.63
N SER A 95 40.19 -14.33 -2.62
CA SER A 95 39.02 -15.19 -2.57
C SER A 95 37.90 -14.77 -3.52
N SER A 96 37.92 -13.51 -4.01
CA SER A 96 36.89 -12.97 -4.89
C SER A 96 36.88 -13.58 -6.29
N LYS A 97 38.01 -14.17 -6.73
CA LYS A 97 38.11 -14.77 -8.06
C LYS A 97 37.27 -16.05 -8.21
N ASP A 98 37.05 -16.80 -7.12
CA ASP A 98 36.45 -18.15 -7.20
C ASP A 98 35.12 -18.32 -6.42
N LYS A 99 34.77 -17.41 -5.49
CA LYS A 99 33.63 -17.62 -4.56
C LYS A 99 32.51 -16.56 -4.58
N ILE A 100 32.70 -15.39 -5.17
CA ILE A 100 31.70 -14.34 -5.14
C ILE A 100 30.85 -14.40 -6.42
N LYS A 101 29.63 -14.92 -6.30
CA LYS A 101 28.65 -14.92 -7.38
C LYS A 101 28.04 -13.52 -7.53
N PRO A 102 27.78 -13.04 -8.77
CA PRO A 102 27.09 -11.78 -9.00
C PRO A 102 25.68 -11.84 -8.39
N LEU A 103 25.24 -10.75 -7.80
CA LEU A 103 23.89 -10.64 -7.23
C LEU A 103 22.93 -10.45 -8.39
N THR A 104 22.21 -11.54 -8.75
CA THR A 104 21.19 -11.54 -9.78
C THR A 104 19.82 -11.65 -9.12
N ILE A 105 18.95 -10.66 -9.32
CA ILE A 105 17.54 -10.72 -8.93
C ILE A 105 16.72 -10.83 -10.21
N LYS A 106 16.02 -11.98 -10.39
CA LYS A 106 15.13 -12.25 -11.55
C LYS A 106 15.69 -11.76 -12.89
N ASN A 107 16.79 -12.30 -13.39
CA ASN A 107 17.41 -11.95 -14.68
C ASN A 107 18.09 -10.57 -14.80
N PHE A 108 18.05 -9.72 -13.79
CA PHE A 108 18.82 -8.46 -13.78
C PHE A 108 20.11 -8.62 -12.96
N LYS A 109 21.26 -8.37 -13.59
CA LYS A 109 22.56 -8.25 -12.89
C LYS A 109 22.60 -6.89 -12.19
N VAL A 110 22.22 -6.85 -10.91
CA VAL A 110 22.18 -5.62 -10.10
C VAL A 110 23.59 -5.15 -9.74
N LEU A 111 24.49 -6.09 -9.41
CA LEU A 111 25.88 -5.78 -9.04
C LEU A 111 26.83 -6.84 -9.61
N SER A 112 27.88 -6.40 -10.29
CA SER A 112 28.94 -7.29 -10.72
C SER A 112 29.80 -7.70 -9.52
N ALA A 113 30.41 -8.90 -9.56
CA ALA A 113 31.31 -9.37 -8.50
C ALA A 113 32.42 -8.36 -8.18
N LYS A 114 32.95 -7.65 -9.19
CA LYS A 114 33.98 -6.61 -9.01
C LYS A 114 33.45 -5.39 -8.24
N GLN A 115 32.19 -5.00 -8.46
CA GLN A 115 31.57 -3.89 -7.72
C GLN A 115 31.33 -4.26 -6.25
N ILE A 116 30.85 -5.47 -5.97
CA ILE A 116 30.66 -5.98 -4.61
C ILE A 116 31.98 -5.97 -3.84
N VAL A 117 33.06 -6.49 -4.44
CA VAL A 117 34.40 -6.50 -3.81
C VAL A 117 34.89 -5.07 -3.55
N ARG A 118 34.68 -4.14 -4.47
CA ARG A 118 35.06 -2.73 -4.27
C ARG A 118 34.28 -2.09 -3.13
N ILE A 119 32.97 -2.31 -3.03
CA ILE A 119 32.13 -1.81 -1.94
C ILE A 119 32.61 -2.37 -0.60
N ILE A 120 32.88 -3.68 -0.50
CA ILE A 120 33.39 -4.30 0.71
C ILE A 120 34.80 -3.76 1.06
N ALA A 121 35.68 -3.56 0.09
CA ALA A 121 37.01 -3.01 0.32
C ALA A 121 36.94 -1.57 0.83
N VAL A 122 36.08 -0.71 0.28
CA VAL A 122 35.84 0.66 0.77
C VAL A 122 35.24 0.63 2.17
N PHE A 123 34.30 -0.24 2.45
CA PHE A 123 33.72 -0.40 3.79
C PHE A 123 34.78 -0.82 4.82
N LEU A 124 35.61 -1.80 4.50
CA LEU A 124 36.73 -2.20 5.36
C LEU A 124 37.76 -1.08 5.58
N LEU A 125 37.98 -0.25 4.56
CA LEU A 125 38.90 0.91 4.69
C LEU A 125 38.29 1.95 5.64
N ILE A 126 37.02 2.28 5.51
CA ILE A 126 36.32 3.20 6.43
C ILE A 126 36.31 2.62 7.84
N LEU A 127 36.01 1.35 8.01
CA LEU A 127 35.99 0.65 9.29
C LEU A 127 37.38 0.66 9.96
N LYS A 128 38.45 0.43 9.19
CA LYS A 128 39.82 0.52 9.68
C LYS A 128 40.14 1.91 10.28
N TYR A 129 39.84 2.97 9.55
CA TYR A 129 40.09 4.33 10.05
C TYR A 129 39.19 4.68 11.24
N LEU A 130 37.95 4.24 11.23
CA LEU A 130 37.00 4.44 12.34
C LEU A 130 37.52 3.76 13.62
N ILE A 131 37.93 2.49 13.54
CA ILE A 131 38.49 1.75 14.69
C ILE A 131 39.77 2.41 15.20
N THR A 132 40.65 2.83 14.28
CA THR A 132 41.90 3.50 14.67
C THR A 132 41.62 4.86 15.34
N ALA A 133 40.67 5.64 14.84
CA ALA A 133 40.26 6.91 15.44
C ALA A 133 39.64 6.73 16.84
N VAL A 134 38.73 5.76 17.00
CA VAL A 134 38.14 5.44 18.30
C VAL A 134 39.20 4.98 19.29
N GLN A 135 40.12 4.13 18.87
CA GLN A 135 41.21 3.65 19.71
C GLN A 135 42.12 4.79 20.15
N LEU A 136 42.54 5.67 19.23
CA LEU A 136 43.34 6.85 19.55
C LEU A 136 42.62 7.77 20.55
N PHE A 137 41.30 8.01 20.29
CA PHE A 137 40.50 8.88 21.13
C PHE A 137 40.30 8.31 22.55
N LEU A 138 40.21 6.97 22.70
CA LEU A 138 40.15 6.30 24.01
C LEU A 138 41.47 6.33 24.76
N THR A 139 42.63 6.33 24.07
CA THR A 139 43.95 6.29 24.68
C THR A 139 44.35 7.64 25.26
N ILE A 140 43.93 8.77 24.65
CA ILE A 140 44.29 10.13 25.12
C ILE A 140 43.85 10.37 26.59
N PRO A 141 42.59 10.10 27.00
CA PRO A 141 42.18 10.25 28.40
C PRO A 141 42.96 9.33 29.37
N ILE A 142 43.32 8.13 28.92
CA ILE A 142 44.07 7.17 29.75
C ILE A 142 45.47 7.76 30.05
N ILE A 143 46.14 8.30 29.06
CA ILE A 143 47.47 8.94 29.25
C ILE A 143 47.35 10.14 30.20
N PHE A 144 46.34 11.00 29.99
CA PHE A 144 46.10 12.16 30.83
C PHE A 144 45.72 11.83 32.27
N SER A 145 45.18 10.66 32.54
CA SER A 145 44.79 10.22 33.89
C SER A 145 46.01 9.98 34.82
N PHE A 146 47.21 9.77 34.26
CA PHE A 146 48.42 9.56 35.04
C PHE A 146 49.04 10.86 35.60
N PHE A 147 48.67 12.01 35.04
CA PHE A 147 49.19 13.30 35.49
C PHE A 147 48.12 14.05 36.30
N SER A 148 48.49 14.44 37.53
CA SER A 148 47.55 15.11 38.45
C SER A 148 46.95 16.42 37.87
N ALA A 149 47.78 17.18 37.10
CA ALA A 149 47.38 18.42 36.45
C ALA A 149 46.31 18.22 35.36
N THR A 150 46.25 17.05 34.70
CA THR A 150 45.33 16.77 33.57
C THR A 150 44.26 15.78 33.93
N LYS A 151 44.20 15.31 35.18
CA LYS A 151 43.24 14.30 35.65
C LYS A 151 41.78 14.72 35.43
N ASN A 152 41.45 15.99 35.68
CA ASN A 152 40.09 16.51 35.48
C ASN A 152 39.75 16.56 33.98
N LEU A 153 40.70 16.91 33.11
CA LEU A 153 40.53 16.89 31.66
C LEU A 153 40.33 15.45 31.16
N ALA A 154 41.11 14.50 31.71
CA ALA A 154 40.97 13.08 31.39
C ALA A 154 39.56 12.52 31.71
N SER A 155 39.03 12.85 32.91
CA SER A 155 37.72 12.42 33.33
C SER A 155 36.60 13.01 32.46
N THR A 156 36.75 14.29 32.08
CA THR A 156 35.82 14.96 31.19
C THR A 156 35.84 14.35 29.78
N LEU A 157 37.02 14.16 29.21
CA LEU A 157 37.19 13.53 27.89
C LEU A 157 36.66 12.08 27.89
N PHE A 158 36.99 11.32 28.94
CA PHE A 158 36.45 9.96 29.07
C PHE A 158 34.91 9.95 29.19
N GLY A 159 34.34 10.91 29.92
CA GLY A 159 32.92 11.11 30.02
C GLY A 159 32.23 11.36 28.69
N TYR A 160 32.83 12.18 27.83
CA TYR A 160 32.28 12.45 26.47
C TYR A 160 32.21 11.20 25.60
N ILE A 161 33.05 10.19 25.85
CA ILE A 161 33.03 8.92 25.12
C ILE A 161 32.10 7.92 25.82
N TRP A 162 32.33 7.74 27.12
CA TRP A 162 31.67 6.68 27.89
C TRP A 162 30.18 6.92 28.07
N ASN A 163 29.77 8.19 28.28
CA ASN A 163 28.36 8.51 28.46
C ASN A 163 27.52 8.19 27.24
N PRO A 164 27.85 8.57 26.00
CA PRO A 164 27.15 8.16 24.81
C PRO A 164 27.09 6.63 24.63
N VAL A 165 28.24 5.95 24.79
CA VAL A 165 28.31 4.48 24.69
C VAL A 165 27.43 3.80 25.71
N LYS A 166 27.55 4.23 26.99
CA LYS A 166 26.68 3.74 28.08
C LYS A 166 25.21 4.02 27.78
N ASN A 167 24.87 5.21 27.32
CA ASN A 167 23.48 5.59 27.01
C ASN A 167 22.92 4.77 25.85
N ILE A 168 23.71 4.51 24.81
CA ILE A 168 23.33 3.64 23.69
C ILE A 168 23.13 2.21 24.18
N ALA A 169 24.07 1.67 24.97
CA ALA A 169 23.97 0.32 25.50
C ALA A 169 22.75 0.16 26.44
N LEU A 170 22.57 1.08 27.38
CA LEU A 170 21.40 1.09 28.25
C LEU A 170 20.11 1.33 27.49
N GLY A 171 20.15 2.21 26.46
CA GLY A 171 19.01 2.42 25.55
C GLY A 171 18.61 1.13 24.82
N ALA A 172 19.58 0.40 24.31
CA ALA A 172 19.33 -0.90 23.66
C ALA A 172 18.72 -1.92 24.63
N VAL A 173 19.24 -2.01 25.86
CA VAL A 173 18.67 -2.90 26.89
C VAL A 173 17.25 -2.46 27.27
N ARG A 174 17.01 -1.17 27.47
CA ARG A 174 15.67 -0.62 27.77
C ARG A 174 14.67 -0.81 26.62
N TYR A 175 15.16 -0.97 25.39
CA TYR A 175 14.32 -1.20 24.23
C TYR A 175 13.86 -2.67 24.11
N ILE A 176 14.51 -3.62 24.79
CA ILE A 176 14.16 -5.05 24.71
C ILE A 176 12.67 -5.32 25.00
N PRO A 177 12.04 -4.75 26.05
CA PRO A 177 10.60 -4.94 26.30
C PRO A 177 9.72 -4.47 25.12
N ASN A 178 10.05 -3.30 24.53
CA ASN A 178 9.32 -2.78 23.36
C ASN A 178 9.48 -3.71 22.16
N LEU A 179 10.69 -4.20 21.91
CA LEU A 179 10.94 -5.19 20.86
C LEU A 179 10.11 -6.46 21.06
N PHE A 180 10.03 -6.95 22.30
CA PHE A 180 9.22 -8.11 22.62
C PHE A 180 7.72 -7.85 22.38
N THR A 181 7.23 -6.67 22.76
CA THR A 181 5.86 -6.24 22.46
C THR A 181 5.58 -6.18 20.94
N ILE A 182 6.50 -5.61 20.18
CA ILE A 182 6.40 -5.58 18.69
C ILE A 182 6.30 -7.00 18.12
N ILE A 183 7.17 -7.89 18.58
CA ILE A 183 7.18 -9.30 18.13
C ILE A 183 5.83 -9.96 18.44
N ILE A 184 5.29 -9.78 19.64
CA ILE A 184 3.99 -10.35 20.04
C ILE A 184 2.88 -9.80 19.13
N ILE A 185 2.81 -8.47 18.91
CA ILE A 185 1.79 -7.86 18.07
C ILE A 185 1.84 -8.43 16.65
N VAL A 186 3.05 -8.51 16.06
CA VAL A 186 3.25 -9.06 14.71
C VAL A 186 2.89 -10.55 14.66
N LEU A 187 3.23 -11.33 15.68
CA LEU A 187 2.86 -12.75 15.77
C LEU A 187 1.34 -12.92 15.85
N VAL A 188 0.67 -12.19 16.73
CA VAL A 188 -0.80 -12.23 16.87
C VAL A 188 -1.45 -11.89 15.52
N THR A 189 -1.05 -10.78 14.89
CA THR A 189 -1.56 -10.41 13.56
C THR A 189 -1.35 -11.53 12.54
N ARG A 190 -0.17 -12.14 12.52
CA ARG A 190 0.16 -13.22 11.59
C ARG A 190 -0.70 -14.47 11.82
N TYR A 191 -1.00 -14.81 13.06
CA TYR A 191 -1.89 -15.93 13.38
C TYR A 191 -3.35 -15.61 13.04
N VAL A 192 -3.83 -14.39 13.33
CA VAL A 192 -5.16 -13.93 12.91
C VAL A 192 -5.31 -14.00 11.40
N LEU A 193 -4.33 -13.48 10.64
CA LEU A 193 -4.32 -13.55 9.18
C LEU A 193 -4.30 -14.98 8.66
N ARG A 194 -3.60 -15.90 9.34
CA ARG A 194 -3.59 -17.33 8.96
C ARG A 194 -4.96 -17.98 9.18
N ALA A 195 -5.62 -17.65 10.28
CA ALA A 195 -6.97 -18.12 10.56
C ALA A 195 -7.97 -17.59 9.54
N LEU A 196 -7.93 -16.28 9.24
CA LEU A 196 -8.79 -15.68 8.21
C LEU A 196 -8.57 -16.31 6.83
N LYS A 197 -7.31 -16.57 6.48
CA LYS A 197 -6.98 -17.25 5.23
C LYS A 197 -7.55 -18.66 5.18
N PHE A 198 -7.48 -19.40 6.28
CA PHE A 198 -8.06 -20.75 6.36
C PHE A 198 -9.57 -20.72 6.10
N PHE A 199 -10.31 -19.79 6.70
CA PHE A 199 -11.75 -19.63 6.44
C PHE A 199 -12.03 -19.23 4.99
N ALA A 200 -11.31 -18.25 4.46
CA ALA A 200 -11.50 -17.80 3.09
C ALA A 200 -11.23 -18.91 2.06
N ASP A 201 -10.18 -19.71 2.25
CA ASP A 201 -9.86 -20.86 1.39
C ASP A 201 -10.95 -21.95 1.43
N HIS A 202 -11.67 -22.11 2.57
CA HIS A 202 -12.77 -23.09 2.69
C HIS A 202 -14.05 -22.57 2.03
N ILE A 203 -14.32 -21.26 2.11
CA ILE A 203 -15.45 -20.63 1.43
C ILE A 203 -15.23 -20.65 -0.08
N ASP A 204 -14.05 -20.26 -0.56
CA ASP A 204 -13.69 -20.25 -1.98
C ASP A 204 -13.84 -21.64 -2.65
N LYS A 205 -13.49 -22.69 -1.90
CA LYS A 205 -13.64 -24.09 -2.35
C LYS A 205 -15.06 -24.67 -2.17
N GLY A 206 -16.02 -23.87 -1.75
CA GLY A 206 -17.39 -24.32 -1.51
C GLY A 206 -17.59 -25.29 -0.35
N LYS A 207 -16.56 -25.51 0.49
CA LYS A 207 -16.64 -26.38 1.67
C LYS A 207 -17.38 -25.74 2.84
N LEU A 208 -17.40 -24.43 2.90
CA LEU A 208 -18.14 -23.64 3.87
C LEU A 208 -19.04 -22.67 3.10
N VAL A 209 -20.36 -22.88 3.22
CA VAL A 209 -21.34 -22.01 2.57
C VAL A 209 -21.92 -21.07 3.63
N ILE A 210 -21.81 -19.78 3.37
CA ILE A 210 -22.41 -18.74 4.23
C ILE A 210 -23.61 -18.16 3.47
N PRO A 211 -24.82 -18.13 4.06
CA PRO A 211 -25.98 -17.52 3.42
C PRO A 211 -25.67 -16.08 3.01
N HIS A 212 -26.08 -15.69 1.80
CA HIS A 212 -25.88 -14.35 1.23
C HIS A 212 -24.42 -13.94 0.98
N PHE A 213 -23.43 -14.87 1.07
CA PHE A 213 -22.04 -14.61 0.78
C PHE A 213 -21.55 -15.52 -0.36
N TYR A 214 -21.23 -14.94 -1.51
CA TYR A 214 -20.75 -15.67 -2.67
C TYR A 214 -19.29 -16.12 -2.50
N ALA A 215 -18.97 -17.32 -2.98
CA ALA A 215 -17.60 -17.86 -2.91
C ALA A 215 -16.55 -16.92 -3.54
N ASP A 216 -16.88 -16.29 -4.65
CA ASP A 216 -16.02 -15.33 -5.35
C ASP A 216 -15.62 -14.10 -4.51
N TRP A 217 -16.35 -13.81 -3.44
CA TRP A 217 -16.03 -12.70 -2.54
C TRP A 217 -14.98 -13.04 -1.49
N ALA A 218 -14.76 -14.34 -1.24
CA ALA A 218 -13.87 -14.79 -0.16
C ALA A 218 -12.45 -14.27 -0.30
N MET A 219 -11.84 -14.43 -1.47
CA MET A 219 -10.47 -13.98 -1.72
C MET A 219 -10.30 -12.45 -1.76
N PRO A 220 -11.16 -11.67 -2.43
CA PRO A 220 -11.13 -10.22 -2.33
C PRO A 220 -11.28 -9.69 -0.90
N THR A 221 -12.26 -10.21 -0.14
CA THR A 221 -12.49 -9.82 1.26
C THR A 221 -11.27 -10.11 2.13
N LEU A 222 -10.66 -11.30 1.97
CA LEU A 222 -9.43 -11.65 2.67
C LEU A 222 -8.31 -10.64 2.39
N LYS A 223 -8.10 -10.25 1.13
CA LYS A 223 -7.06 -9.28 0.76
C LYS A 223 -7.29 -7.91 1.41
N ILE A 224 -8.53 -7.46 1.49
CA ILE A 224 -8.87 -6.21 2.18
C ILE A 224 -8.54 -6.31 3.66
N LEU A 225 -9.03 -7.38 4.32
CA LEU A 225 -8.76 -7.62 5.74
C LEU A 225 -7.25 -7.72 6.01
N GLN A 226 -6.48 -8.33 5.13
CA GLN A 226 -5.02 -8.39 5.24
C GLN A 226 -4.40 -7.00 5.21
N VAL A 227 -4.78 -6.15 4.25
CA VAL A 227 -4.25 -4.78 4.16
C VAL A 227 -4.64 -3.96 5.39
N LEU A 228 -5.91 -4.04 5.82
CA LEU A 228 -6.42 -3.34 7.00
C LEU A 228 -5.72 -3.78 8.29
N LEU A 229 -5.56 -5.09 8.50
CA LEU A 229 -4.89 -5.64 9.67
C LEU A 229 -3.41 -5.27 9.70
N TRP A 230 -2.72 -5.27 8.55
CA TRP A 230 -1.33 -4.81 8.49
C TRP A 230 -1.21 -3.31 8.75
N ALA A 231 -2.09 -2.48 8.18
CA ALA A 231 -2.13 -1.04 8.45
C ALA A 231 -2.38 -0.77 9.95
N PHE A 232 -3.34 -1.48 10.54
CA PHE A 232 -3.61 -1.41 11.98
C PHE A 232 -2.40 -1.87 12.81
N THR A 233 -1.76 -2.97 12.43
CA THR A 233 -0.54 -3.45 13.08
C THR A 233 0.57 -2.41 13.08
N VAL A 234 0.80 -1.74 11.95
CA VAL A 234 1.79 -0.65 11.85
C VAL A 234 1.43 0.51 12.78
N ALA A 235 0.15 0.89 12.85
CA ALA A 235 -0.31 1.94 13.75
C ALA A 235 -0.12 1.58 15.23
N VAL A 236 -0.40 0.32 15.62
CA VAL A 236 -0.23 -0.17 16.99
C VAL A 236 1.26 -0.34 17.36
N VAL A 237 2.10 -0.73 16.41
CA VAL A 237 3.56 -0.88 16.60
C VAL A 237 4.27 0.46 16.68
N TYR A 238 3.74 1.50 16.03
CA TYR A 238 4.38 2.82 15.90
C TYR A 238 4.90 3.40 17.24
N PRO A 239 4.12 3.44 18.36
CA PRO A 239 4.60 3.97 19.64
C PRO A 239 5.79 3.21 20.23
N TYR A 240 5.96 1.94 19.88
CA TYR A 240 7.04 1.08 20.36
C TYR A 240 8.33 1.20 19.54
N LEU A 241 8.33 1.97 18.44
CA LEU A 241 9.54 2.18 17.63
C LEU A 241 10.53 3.14 18.32
N PRO A 242 11.84 2.91 18.20
CA PRO A 242 12.83 3.80 18.81
C PRO A 242 12.75 5.19 18.17
N GLY A 243 12.56 6.20 19.01
CA GLY A 243 12.49 7.60 18.57
C GLY A 243 11.11 8.05 18.05
N SER A 244 10.07 7.23 18.16
CA SER A 244 8.68 7.58 17.77
C SER A 244 8.19 8.86 18.46
N ASP A 245 8.62 9.13 19.68
CA ASP A 245 8.25 10.32 20.46
C ASP A 245 8.97 11.59 20.01
N SER A 246 10.01 11.47 19.16
CA SER A 246 10.75 12.65 18.70
C SER A 246 9.91 13.48 17.72
N ARG A 247 9.94 14.82 17.90
CA ARG A 247 9.23 15.75 16.98
C ARG A 247 9.70 15.62 15.54
N ALA A 248 10.97 15.31 15.32
CA ALA A 248 11.52 15.07 13.98
C ALA A 248 10.91 13.83 13.33
N PHE A 249 10.82 12.72 14.07
CA PHE A 249 10.21 11.48 13.57
C PHE A 249 8.71 11.66 13.26
N GLN A 250 7.98 12.37 14.14
CA GLN A 250 6.57 12.70 13.92
C GLN A 250 6.40 13.57 12.67
N GLY A 251 7.21 14.63 12.51
CA GLY A 251 7.16 15.50 11.33
C GLY A 251 7.44 14.76 10.03
N VAL A 252 8.47 13.92 9.99
CA VAL A 252 8.79 13.07 8.83
C VAL A 252 7.66 12.09 8.54
N SER A 253 7.07 11.47 9.57
CA SER A 253 5.96 10.52 9.41
C SER A 253 4.72 11.18 8.79
N VAL A 254 4.34 12.37 9.26
CA VAL A 254 3.24 13.16 8.69
C VAL A 254 3.56 13.53 7.23
N PHE A 255 4.77 14.02 6.96
CA PHE A 255 5.18 14.40 5.60
C PHE A 255 5.11 13.22 4.62
N VAL A 256 5.66 12.07 5.02
CA VAL A 256 5.58 10.83 4.22
C VAL A 256 4.12 10.40 4.03
N GLY A 257 3.30 10.49 5.08
CA GLY A 257 1.88 10.18 5.02
C GLY A 257 1.11 11.05 4.01
N VAL A 258 1.38 12.35 3.99
CA VAL A 258 0.78 13.30 3.03
C VAL A 258 1.20 12.98 1.59
N ILE A 259 2.51 12.78 1.35
CA ILE A 259 3.01 12.43 0.00
C ILE A 259 2.39 11.11 -0.47
N PHE A 260 2.34 10.10 0.40
CA PHE A 260 1.75 8.81 0.07
C PHE A 260 0.26 8.95 -0.23
N SER A 261 -0.48 9.72 0.58
CA SER A 261 -1.92 9.97 0.39
C SER A 261 -2.22 10.64 -0.95
N LEU A 262 -1.48 11.70 -1.28
CA LEU A 262 -1.65 12.42 -2.55
C LEU A 262 -1.24 11.55 -3.75
N GLY A 263 -0.12 10.84 -3.64
CA GLY A 263 0.41 10.01 -4.72
C GLY A 263 -0.40 8.75 -5.01
N SER A 264 -1.09 8.20 -4.01
CA SER A 264 -1.84 6.94 -4.14
C SER A 264 -3.34 7.11 -4.41
N SER A 265 -3.85 8.34 -4.49
CA SER A 265 -5.29 8.62 -4.61
C SER A 265 -5.95 7.86 -5.76
N THR A 266 -5.40 7.90 -6.97
CA THR A 266 -5.94 7.18 -8.14
C THR A 266 -5.85 5.66 -7.98
N ALA A 267 -4.75 5.15 -7.40
CA ALA A 267 -4.59 3.72 -7.16
C ALA A 267 -5.61 3.21 -6.15
N ILE A 268 -5.79 3.95 -5.05
CA ILE A 268 -6.79 3.65 -4.02
C ILE A 268 -8.21 3.73 -4.63
N GLY A 269 -8.48 4.76 -5.44
CA GLY A 269 -9.76 4.88 -6.17
C GLY A 269 -10.07 3.66 -7.03
N ASN A 270 -9.09 3.16 -7.79
CA ASN A 270 -9.26 1.94 -8.59
C ASN A 270 -9.45 0.67 -7.73
N LEU A 271 -8.77 0.56 -6.60
CA LEU A 271 -8.96 -0.54 -5.66
C LEU A 271 -10.37 -0.55 -5.09
N VAL A 272 -10.85 0.62 -4.61
CA VAL A 272 -12.20 0.78 -4.08
C VAL A 272 -13.24 0.47 -5.16
N ALA A 273 -13.08 1.00 -6.37
CA ALA A 273 -13.94 0.71 -7.50
C ALA A 273 -13.95 -0.79 -7.84
N GLY A 274 -12.79 -1.45 -7.83
CA GLY A 274 -12.69 -2.90 -8.04
C GLY A 274 -13.43 -3.73 -6.98
N LEU A 275 -13.43 -3.26 -5.75
CA LEU A 275 -14.23 -3.82 -4.68
C LEU A 275 -15.72 -3.68 -4.96
N VAL A 276 -16.19 -2.45 -5.24
CA VAL A 276 -17.58 -2.17 -5.55
C VAL A 276 -18.06 -3.05 -6.71
N ILE A 277 -17.31 -3.11 -7.81
CA ILE A 277 -17.62 -3.98 -8.97
C ILE A 277 -17.66 -5.47 -8.56
N THR A 278 -16.84 -5.89 -7.61
CA THR A 278 -16.84 -7.28 -7.15
C THR A 278 -18.09 -7.62 -6.35
N TYR A 279 -18.52 -6.73 -5.47
CA TYR A 279 -19.71 -6.96 -4.65
C TYR A 279 -21.04 -6.68 -5.38
N MET A 280 -21.09 -5.64 -6.22
CA MET A 280 -22.27 -5.35 -7.04
C MET A 280 -22.47 -6.37 -8.16
N ARG A 281 -21.39 -7.02 -8.62
CA ARG A 281 -21.41 -8.04 -9.69
C ARG A 281 -22.18 -7.61 -10.94
N PRO A 282 -21.91 -6.43 -11.52
CA PRO A 282 -22.62 -6.01 -12.73
C PRO A 282 -22.35 -6.92 -13.93
N PHE A 283 -21.28 -7.70 -13.88
CA PHE A 283 -20.90 -8.73 -14.86
C PHE A 283 -19.97 -9.79 -14.24
N LYS A 284 -19.89 -10.95 -14.89
CA LYS A 284 -18.99 -12.07 -14.57
C LYS A 284 -17.91 -12.19 -15.65
N ILE A 285 -16.87 -12.97 -15.35
CA ILE A 285 -15.88 -13.37 -16.37
C ILE A 285 -16.58 -14.27 -17.37
N GLY A 286 -16.41 -13.98 -18.66
CA GLY A 286 -17.08 -14.64 -19.76
C GLY A 286 -18.28 -13.85 -20.31
N ASP A 287 -18.85 -12.92 -19.55
CA ASP A 287 -19.96 -12.11 -20.02
C ASP A 287 -19.54 -11.21 -21.18
N ARG A 288 -20.46 -11.02 -22.13
CA ARG A 288 -20.38 -9.99 -23.15
C ARG A 288 -20.96 -8.69 -22.60
N VAL A 289 -20.12 -7.68 -22.53
CA VAL A 289 -20.51 -6.38 -22.00
C VAL A 289 -20.11 -5.26 -22.94
N GLN A 290 -20.85 -4.17 -22.87
CA GLN A 290 -20.44 -2.90 -23.48
C GLN A 290 -20.12 -1.91 -22.35
N ILE A 291 -18.90 -1.38 -22.38
CA ILE A 291 -18.45 -0.34 -21.46
C ILE A 291 -18.12 0.88 -22.34
N LYS A 292 -18.88 1.97 -22.16
CA LYS A 292 -18.89 3.11 -23.10
C LYS A 292 -19.23 2.62 -24.52
N GLU A 293 -18.31 2.82 -25.46
CA GLU A 293 -18.47 2.46 -26.87
C GLU A 293 -17.85 1.09 -27.23
N ILE A 294 -17.18 0.44 -26.28
CA ILE A 294 -16.44 -0.79 -26.55
C ILE A 294 -17.21 -1.99 -26.05
N THR A 295 -17.54 -2.89 -26.99
CA THR A 295 -18.19 -4.16 -26.71
C THR A 295 -17.17 -5.30 -26.77
N GLY A 296 -17.20 -6.19 -25.77
CA GLY A 296 -16.30 -7.34 -25.72
C GLY A 296 -16.68 -8.33 -24.62
N PHE A 297 -15.94 -9.44 -24.57
CA PHE A 297 -16.07 -10.44 -23.51
C PHE A 297 -15.14 -10.12 -22.35
N VAL A 298 -15.61 -10.23 -21.13
CA VAL A 298 -14.80 -10.05 -19.93
C VAL A 298 -13.87 -11.26 -19.80
N VAL A 299 -12.56 -11.05 -20.00
CA VAL A 299 -11.56 -12.13 -19.92
C VAL A 299 -10.80 -12.14 -18.60
N GLU A 300 -10.70 -10.97 -17.96
CA GLU A 300 -9.99 -10.82 -16.68
C GLU A 300 -10.63 -9.71 -15.86
N LYS A 301 -10.78 -9.98 -14.56
CA LYS A 301 -11.22 -9.01 -13.56
C LYS A 301 -10.30 -9.09 -12.37
N ASN A 302 -9.60 -8.00 -12.07
CA ASN A 302 -8.75 -7.89 -10.90
C ASN A 302 -9.06 -6.63 -10.09
N MET A 303 -8.34 -6.39 -8.99
CA MET A 303 -8.65 -5.28 -8.09
C MET A 303 -8.43 -3.89 -8.69
N MET A 304 -7.69 -3.75 -9.78
CA MET A 304 -7.37 -2.43 -10.38
C MET A 304 -7.97 -2.24 -11.76
N VAL A 305 -8.09 -3.32 -12.52
CA VAL A 305 -8.50 -3.27 -13.93
C VAL A 305 -9.42 -4.43 -14.29
N VAL A 306 -10.26 -4.19 -15.28
CA VAL A 306 -10.99 -5.22 -16.03
C VAL A 306 -10.47 -5.23 -17.45
N ARG A 307 -10.32 -6.41 -18.06
CA ARG A 307 -9.88 -6.59 -19.43
C ARG A 307 -10.97 -7.21 -20.26
N LEU A 308 -11.32 -6.56 -21.36
CA LEU A 308 -12.25 -7.07 -22.34
C LEU A 308 -11.47 -7.58 -23.55
N LYS A 309 -12.01 -8.62 -24.20
CA LYS A 309 -11.58 -9.08 -25.53
C LYS A 309 -12.69 -8.76 -26.53
N THR A 310 -12.37 -7.90 -27.50
CA THR A 310 -13.32 -7.55 -28.56
C THR A 310 -13.50 -8.69 -29.58
N HIS A 311 -14.54 -8.62 -30.40
CA HIS A 311 -14.76 -9.58 -31.48
C HIS A 311 -13.65 -9.53 -32.57
N LYS A 312 -12.86 -8.44 -32.62
CA LYS A 312 -11.65 -8.31 -33.48
C LYS A 312 -10.39 -8.87 -32.85
N ASN A 313 -10.51 -9.61 -31.72
CA ASN A 313 -9.39 -10.21 -31.00
C ASN A 313 -8.47 -9.20 -30.26
N GLU A 314 -8.92 -7.95 -30.09
CA GLU A 314 -8.18 -6.91 -29.38
C GLU A 314 -8.44 -7.03 -27.87
N TYR A 315 -7.41 -6.76 -27.06
CA TYR A 315 -7.56 -6.70 -25.61
C TYR A 315 -7.61 -5.24 -25.16
N VAL A 316 -8.73 -4.84 -24.58
CA VAL A 316 -8.93 -3.50 -24.02
C VAL A 316 -8.94 -3.57 -22.52
N THR A 317 -8.13 -2.76 -21.87
CA THR A 317 -8.01 -2.72 -20.41
C THR A 317 -8.63 -1.44 -19.86
N PHE A 318 -9.58 -1.60 -18.97
CA PHE A 318 -10.28 -0.51 -18.30
C PHE A 318 -9.86 -0.41 -16.84
N PRO A 319 -9.40 0.74 -16.34
CA PRO A 319 -9.29 1.00 -14.91
C PRO A 319 -10.66 0.87 -14.23
N ASN A 320 -10.72 0.23 -13.06
CA ASN A 320 -11.99 -0.03 -12.38
C ASN A 320 -12.78 1.26 -12.06
N LEU A 321 -12.06 2.34 -11.70
CA LEU A 321 -12.67 3.63 -11.43
C LEU A 321 -13.42 4.19 -12.64
N MET A 322 -12.87 3.98 -13.85
CA MET A 322 -13.53 4.38 -15.09
C MET A 322 -14.81 3.58 -15.33
N ILE A 323 -14.78 2.28 -15.06
CA ILE A 323 -15.96 1.41 -15.23
C ILE A 323 -17.08 1.84 -14.29
N LEU A 324 -16.75 2.08 -13.01
CA LEU A 324 -17.72 2.50 -11.99
C LEU A 324 -18.40 3.84 -12.34
N SER A 325 -17.68 4.72 -13.04
CA SER A 325 -18.19 6.03 -13.48
C SER A 325 -18.84 6.03 -14.86
N SER A 326 -18.98 4.87 -15.51
CA SER A 326 -19.58 4.73 -16.85
C SER A 326 -20.78 3.80 -16.85
N ASN A 327 -21.61 3.93 -17.90
CA ASN A 327 -22.70 2.99 -18.13
C ASN A 327 -22.14 1.65 -18.59
N ILE A 328 -22.74 0.57 -18.09
CA ILE A 328 -22.41 -0.80 -18.44
C ILE A 328 -23.68 -1.45 -18.98
N ILE A 329 -23.61 -2.03 -20.17
CA ILE A 329 -24.66 -2.89 -20.71
C ILE A 329 -24.13 -4.32 -20.63
N ASN A 330 -24.82 -5.19 -19.88
CA ASN A 330 -24.50 -6.61 -19.81
C ASN A 330 -25.52 -7.39 -20.67
N TYR A 331 -25.06 -7.92 -21.77
CA TYR A 331 -25.90 -8.66 -22.71
C TYR A 331 -26.27 -10.07 -22.20
N ASN A 332 -25.42 -10.67 -21.35
CA ASN A 332 -25.68 -12.00 -20.81
C ASN A 332 -26.77 -12.01 -19.73
N THR A 333 -26.76 -11.01 -18.84
CA THR A 333 -27.79 -10.92 -17.79
C THR A 333 -29.15 -10.79 -18.42
N SER A 334 -29.30 -9.96 -19.45
CA SER A 334 -30.57 -9.83 -20.18
C SER A 334 -31.02 -11.13 -20.89
N SER A 335 -30.03 -11.96 -21.29
CA SER A 335 -30.33 -13.25 -21.95
C SER A 335 -30.60 -14.38 -20.96
N ASP A 336 -29.97 -14.35 -19.77
CA ASP A 336 -30.05 -15.44 -18.78
C ASP A 336 -31.22 -15.26 -17.79
N GLU A 337 -31.59 -14.01 -17.47
CA GLU A 337 -32.63 -13.67 -16.50
C GLU A 337 -34.03 -13.53 -17.15
N ASP A 338 -34.06 -13.09 -18.41
CA ASP A 338 -35.31 -12.98 -19.18
C ASP A 338 -35.55 -14.25 -20.00
N GLU A 339 -36.70 -14.87 -19.81
CA GLU A 339 -37.09 -16.07 -20.58
C GLU A 339 -37.15 -15.80 -22.09
N GLU A 340 -37.38 -14.55 -22.48
CA GLU A 340 -37.52 -14.11 -23.86
C GLU A 340 -36.16 -13.93 -24.58
N GLY A 341 -35.08 -13.64 -23.86
CA GLY A 341 -33.75 -13.39 -24.43
C GLY A 341 -33.48 -11.92 -24.80
N LEU A 342 -32.31 -11.66 -25.38
CA LEU A 342 -31.89 -10.34 -25.83
C LEU A 342 -32.59 -9.93 -27.13
N ILE A 343 -33.13 -8.72 -27.18
CA ILE A 343 -33.66 -8.14 -28.42
C ILE A 343 -32.50 -7.57 -29.27
N ILE A 344 -32.39 -8.05 -30.50
CA ILE A 344 -31.60 -7.47 -31.58
C ILE A 344 -32.50 -6.84 -32.59
N PHE A 345 -32.07 -5.76 -33.24
CA PHE A 345 -32.94 -5.03 -34.19
C PHE A 345 -32.14 -4.59 -35.43
N ALA A 346 -32.86 -4.50 -36.53
CA ALA A 346 -32.37 -3.93 -37.76
C ALA A 346 -33.36 -2.90 -38.31
N GLU A 347 -32.86 -1.82 -38.87
CA GLU A 347 -33.70 -0.76 -39.44
C GLU A 347 -33.58 -0.76 -40.98
N VAL A 348 -34.71 -0.62 -41.63
CA VAL A 348 -34.81 -0.45 -43.07
C VAL A 348 -35.76 0.71 -43.40
N THR A 349 -35.56 1.33 -44.54
CA THR A 349 -36.38 2.47 -44.98
C THR A 349 -37.04 2.17 -46.32
N PHE A 350 -38.35 2.48 -46.42
CA PHE A 350 -39.10 2.34 -47.68
C PHE A 350 -39.94 3.55 -47.95
N GLY A 351 -40.04 3.92 -49.26
CA GLY A 351 -40.95 4.98 -49.67
C GLY A 351 -42.41 4.63 -49.44
N TYR A 352 -43.27 5.62 -49.30
CA TYR A 352 -44.71 5.47 -49.03
C TYR A 352 -45.49 4.72 -50.13
N SER A 353 -44.93 4.51 -51.32
CA SER A 353 -45.50 3.70 -52.38
C SER A 353 -45.52 2.21 -52.07
N THR A 354 -44.69 1.75 -51.12
CA THR A 354 -44.62 0.36 -50.71
C THR A 354 -45.63 0.10 -49.57
N PRO A 355 -46.56 -0.89 -49.69
CA PRO A 355 -47.46 -1.19 -48.63
C PRO A 355 -46.74 -1.65 -47.38
N TRP A 356 -47.02 -1.04 -46.22
CA TRP A 356 -46.33 -1.34 -44.99
C TRP A 356 -46.54 -2.78 -44.51
N GLN A 357 -47.72 -3.38 -44.78
CA GLN A 357 -47.99 -4.78 -44.48
C GLN A 357 -46.98 -5.73 -45.15
N THR A 358 -46.69 -5.49 -46.41
CA THR A 358 -45.72 -6.28 -47.20
C THR A 358 -44.32 -6.15 -46.59
N VAL A 359 -43.92 -4.94 -46.15
CA VAL A 359 -42.64 -4.70 -45.50
C VAL A 359 -42.59 -5.48 -44.17
N HIS A 360 -43.65 -5.44 -43.36
CA HIS A 360 -43.72 -6.16 -42.11
C HIS A 360 -43.60 -7.69 -42.32
N ASP A 361 -44.33 -8.24 -43.28
CA ASP A 361 -44.33 -9.69 -43.54
C ASP A 361 -42.94 -10.18 -43.99
N ILE A 362 -42.31 -9.45 -44.88
CA ILE A 362 -40.93 -9.77 -45.35
C ILE A 362 -39.94 -9.72 -44.20
N LEU A 363 -39.98 -8.66 -43.39
CA LEU A 363 -39.04 -8.50 -42.25
C LEU A 363 -39.24 -9.61 -41.19
N ILE A 364 -40.49 -9.96 -40.87
CA ILE A 364 -40.79 -11.03 -39.93
C ILE A 364 -40.31 -12.38 -40.48
N ASN A 365 -40.55 -12.66 -41.77
CA ASN A 365 -40.11 -13.90 -42.39
C ASN A 365 -38.59 -13.99 -42.48
N ALA A 366 -37.87 -12.89 -42.80
CA ALA A 366 -36.45 -12.81 -42.80
C ALA A 366 -35.86 -13.08 -41.39
N ALA A 367 -36.48 -12.52 -40.33
CA ALA A 367 -36.06 -12.77 -38.97
C ALA A 367 -36.27 -14.24 -38.57
N LEU A 368 -37.40 -14.84 -38.92
CA LEU A 368 -37.73 -16.26 -38.64
C LEU A 368 -36.82 -17.23 -39.41
N ALA A 369 -36.33 -16.85 -40.58
CA ALA A 369 -35.37 -17.61 -41.37
C ALA A 369 -33.94 -17.49 -40.85
N THR A 370 -33.65 -16.53 -39.96
CA THR A 370 -32.29 -16.27 -39.44
C THR A 370 -31.96 -17.28 -38.33
N GLU A 371 -30.83 -17.97 -38.48
CA GLU A 371 -30.32 -18.91 -37.48
C GLU A 371 -30.05 -18.19 -36.16
N HIS A 372 -30.31 -18.83 -35.01
CA HIS A 372 -30.17 -18.29 -33.64
C HIS A 372 -31.13 -17.15 -33.28
N VAL A 373 -32.12 -16.85 -34.10
CA VAL A 373 -33.29 -16.04 -33.73
C VAL A 373 -34.37 -16.94 -33.16
N GLU A 374 -34.88 -16.53 -31.98
CA GLU A 374 -35.96 -17.25 -31.31
C GLU A 374 -37.27 -17.10 -32.08
N LYS A 375 -38.03 -18.21 -32.22
CA LYS A 375 -39.35 -18.22 -32.86
C LYS A 375 -40.44 -17.79 -31.89
N THR A 376 -40.19 -17.92 -30.63
CA THR A 376 -41.07 -17.54 -29.53
C THR A 376 -40.26 -16.81 -28.46
N PRO A 377 -40.55 -15.55 -28.17
CA PRO A 377 -41.62 -14.73 -28.75
C PRO A 377 -41.43 -14.45 -30.26
N LYS A 378 -42.54 -14.26 -31.00
CA LYS A 378 -42.50 -13.97 -32.43
C LYS A 378 -41.80 -12.62 -32.71
N PRO A 379 -40.92 -12.53 -33.69
CA PRO A 379 -40.35 -11.25 -34.15
C PRO A 379 -41.46 -10.25 -34.51
N PHE A 380 -41.23 -8.98 -34.24
CA PHE A 380 -42.21 -7.93 -34.47
C PHE A 380 -41.55 -6.70 -35.12
N VAL A 381 -42.33 -5.96 -35.90
CA VAL A 381 -41.88 -4.75 -36.61
C VAL A 381 -42.52 -3.51 -36.00
N LEU A 382 -41.67 -2.50 -35.74
CA LEU A 382 -42.11 -1.16 -35.33
C LEU A 382 -41.86 -0.17 -36.48
N GLN A 383 -42.84 0.71 -36.70
CA GLN A 383 -42.60 1.89 -37.52
C GLN A 383 -42.05 2.97 -36.59
N THR A 384 -40.71 3.25 -36.67
CA THR A 384 -40.03 4.12 -35.73
C THR A 384 -40.08 5.60 -36.13
N LYS A 385 -40.22 5.87 -37.43
CA LYS A 385 -40.29 7.24 -37.95
C LYS A 385 -41.01 7.32 -39.27
N LEU A 386 -41.75 8.39 -39.46
CA LEU A 386 -42.27 8.83 -40.75
C LEU A 386 -41.47 10.08 -41.15
N ASP A 387 -40.67 9.98 -42.20
CA ASP A 387 -39.87 11.11 -42.74
C ASP A 387 -40.52 11.67 -44.02
N ASP A 388 -39.97 12.74 -44.63
CA ASP A 388 -40.56 13.44 -45.75
C ASP A 388 -40.81 12.52 -46.98
N PHE A 389 -39.95 11.51 -47.19
CA PHE A 389 -39.99 10.65 -48.39
C PHE A 389 -40.07 9.15 -48.09
N TYR A 390 -39.95 8.73 -46.85
CA TYR A 390 -39.87 7.32 -46.45
C TYR A 390 -40.39 7.10 -45.06
N ALA A 391 -40.79 5.88 -44.76
CA ALA A 391 -41.00 5.39 -43.43
C ALA A 391 -39.88 4.47 -42.98
N CYS A 392 -39.48 4.58 -41.72
CA CYS A 392 -38.49 3.69 -41.09
C CYS A 392 -39.18 2.53 -40.40
N TYR A 393 -38.73 1.31 -40.69
CA TYR A 393 -39.23 0.07 -40.12
C TYR A 393 -38.11 -0.60 -39.35
N GLN A 394 -38.36 -0.92 -38.10
CA GLN A 394 -37.42 -1.61 -37.24
C GLN A 394 -37.95 -3.02 -36.95
N ILE A 395 -37.26 -4.03 -37.47
CA ILE A 395 -37.51 -5.42 -37.11
C ILE A 395 -36.81 -5.69 -35.79
N ASN A 396 -37.54 -6.24 -34.83
CA ASN A 396 -37.04 -6.65 -33.51
C ASN A 396 -37.20 -8.17 -33.39
N CYS A 397 -36.14 -8.85 -33.02
CA CYS A 397 -36.14 -10.29 -32.84
C CYS A 397 -35.29 -10.68 -31.61
N TYR A 398 -35.63 -11.82 -31.02
CA TYR A 398 -35.02 -12.30 -29.80
C TYR A 398 -33.92 -13.31 -30.09
N THR A 399 -32.83 -13.25 -29.32
CA THR A 399 -31.77 -14.24 -29.36
C THR A 399 -31.24 -14.56 -27.96
N LYS A 400 -30.90 -15.82 -27.72
CA LYS A 400 -30.19 -16.28 -26.52
C LYS A 400 -28.71 -16.47 -26.76
N ASP A 401 -28.24 -16.45 -28.01
CA ASP A 401 -26.84 -16.61 -28.36
C ASP A 401 -26.08 -15.27 -28.43
N VAL A 402 -25.76 -14.76 -27.26
CA VAL A 402 -25.04 -13.48 -27.10
C VAL A 402 -23.62 -13.54 -27.71
N SER A 403 -23.05 -14.74 -27.84
CA SER A 403 -21.68 -14.91 -28.34
C SER A 403 -21.58 -14.66 -29.85
N ARG A 404 -22.66 -14.91 -30.60
CA ARG A 404 -22.70 -14.85 -32.06
C ARG A 404 -23.41 -13.63 -32.61
N ILE A 405 -23.78 -12.65 -31.80
CA ILE A 405 -24.52 -11.45 -32.22
C ILE A 405 -24.03 -10.85 -33.55
N PRO A 406 -22.72 -10.62 -33.80
CA PRO A 406 -22.26 -10.06 -35.07
C PRO A 406 -22.60 -10.96 -36.27
N ARG A 407 -22.55 -12.28 -36.09
CA ARG A 407 -22.94 -13.24 -37.13
C ARG A 407 -24.43 -13.28 -37.35
N ILE A 408 -25.23 -13.22 -36.28
CA ILE A 408 -26.67 -13.15 -36.37
C ILE A 408 -27.11 -11.90 -37.14
N TYR A 409 -26.52 -10.74 -36.88
CA TYR A 409 -26.80 -9.53 -37.62
C TYR A 409 -26.46 -9.70 -39.12
N ALA A 410 -25.31 -10.30 -39.46
CA ALA A 410 -24.95 -10.54 -40.86
C ALA A 410 -26.00 -11.40 -41.57
N MET A 411 -26.38 -12.53 -40.95
CA MET A 411 -27.41 -13.41 -41.51
C MET A 411 -28.78 -12.73 -41.59
N LEU A 412 -29.14 -11.92 -40.59
CA LEU A 412 -30.40 -11.16 -40.59
C LEU A 412 -30.43 -10.17 -41.76
N TYR A 413 -29.33 -9.41 -41.98
CA TYR A 413 -29.24 -8.48 -43.12
C TYR A 413 -29.27 -9.21 -44.47
N GLU A 414 -28.61 -10.37 -44.61
CA GLU A 414 -28.65 -11.21 -45.80
C GLU A 414 -30.08 -11.68 -46.10
N ASN A 415 -30.79 -12.18 -45.11
CA ASN A 415 -32.18 -12.64 -45.23
C ASN A 415 -33.16 -11.50 -45.56
N ILE A 416 -32.96 -10.32 -44.92
CA ILE A 416 -33.72 -9.11 -45.23
C ILE A 416 -33.50 -8.70 -46.69
N GLN A 417 -32.27 -8.61 -47.12
CA GLN A 417 -31.94 -8.22 -48.48
C GLN A 417 -32.51 -9.22 -49.51
N THR A 418 -32.36 -10.50 -49.25
CA THR A 418 -32.93 -11.57 -50.12
C THR A 418 -34.44 -11.50 -50.20
N GLY A 419 -35.14 -11.36 -49.06
CA GLY A 419 -36.61 -11.31 -49.05
C GLY A 419 -37.17 -10.11 -49.80
N PHE A 420 -36.55 -8.94 -49.68
CA PHE A 420 -36.96 -7.78 -50.46
C PHE A 420 -36.64 -7.90 -51.96
N HIS A 421 -35.50 -8.49 -52.31
CA HIS A 421 -35.13 -8.75 -53.72
C HIS A 421 -36.09 -9.75 -54.36
N GLU A 422 -36.45 -10.84 -53.70
CA GLU A 422 -37.43 -11.81 -54.17
C GLU A 422 -38.84 -11.23 -54.37
N ALA A 423 -39.21 -10.28 -53.50
CA ALA A 423 -40.45 -9.52 -53.61
C ALA A 423 -40.44 -8.43 -54.71
N GLY A 424 -39.31 -8.22 -55.37
CA GLY A 424 -39.18 -7.17 -56.39
C GLY A 424 -39.19 -5.75 -55.82
N LEU A 425 -38.90 -5.62 -54.50
CA LEU A 425 -38.88 -4.31 -53.84
C LEU A 425 -37.45 -3.79 -53.72
N ASP A 426 -37.27 -2.61 -54.24
CA ASP A 426 -35.96 -1.93 -54.18
C ASP A 426 -35.79 -1.25 -52.79
N MET A 427 -34.67 -1.57 -52.11
CA MET A 427 -34.32 -0.99 -50.80
C MET A 427 -33.70 0.40 -50.94
N THR A 428 -33.66 1.00 -52.08
CA THR A 428 -33.10 2.34 -52.27
C THR A 428 -34.13 3.40 -51.82
N ALA A 429 -33.82 4.06 -50.70
CA ALA A 429 -34.47 5.32 -50.35
C ALA A 429 -33.73 6.46 -51.12
N ALA A 430 -34.46 7.11 -52.00
CA ALA A 430 -33.88 8.29 -52.67
C ALA A 430 -33.70 9.41 -51.65
N HIS A 431 -32.46 9.70 -51.32
CA HIS A 431 -32.11 10.87 -50.49
C HIS A 431 -32.29 12.21 -51.19
N TYR A 432 -32.39 12.19 -52.54
CA TYR A 432 -32.66 13.35 -53.38
C TYR A 432 -33.64 13.03 -54.47
N ARG A 433 -34.78 13.73 -54.51
CA ARG A 433 -35.67 13.75 -55.66
C ARG A 433 -35.42 15.01 -56.44
N ILE A 434 -34.74 14.89 -57.61
CA ILE A 434 -34.62 16.00 -58.54
C ILE A 434 -35.97 16.19 -59.24
N ILE A 435 -36.71 17.23 -58.86
CA ILE A 435 -37.92 17.62 -59.56
C ILE A 435 -37.46 18.48 -60.75
N THR A 436 -37.27 17.87 -61.91
CA THR A 436 -37.14 18.61 -63.19
C THR A 436 -38.54 19.10 -63.58
N SER A 437 -38.80 20.35 -63.34
CA SER A 437 -39.96 21.02 -63.93
C SER A 437 -39.69 21.17 -65.46
N ASN A 438 -40.31 20.30 -66.27
CA ASN A 438 -40.43 20.61 -67.73
C ASN A 438 -41.34 21.82 -67.86
N LYS A 439 -40.75 22.98 -68.04
CA LYS A 439 -41.43 24.11 -68.64
C LYS A 439 -41.38 23.93 -70.21
N ASP A 440 -42.34 23.14 -70.67
CA ASP A 440 -42.68 23.19 -72.12
C ASP A 440 -44.20 23.15 -72.22
N SER A 441 -44.77 24.34 -72.37
CA SER A 441 -45.92 24.71 -73.20
C SER A 441 -46.29 26.16 -72.94
#